data_620f5278813a2fd3c8c31f588cb33a3c
#
_entry.id   620f5278813a2fd3c8c31f588cb33a3c
#
_cell.length_a   1.000
_cell.length_b   1.000
_cell.length_c   1.000
_cell.angle_alpha   90.00
_cell.angle_beta   90.00
_cell.angle_gamma   90.00
#
_symmetry.space_group_name_H-M   'P 1'
#
loop_
_entity.id
_entity.type
_entity.pdbx_description
1 polymer ?
#
loop_
_entity_poly.entity_id
_entity_poly.type
_entity_poly.pdbx_seq_one_letter_code
_entity_poly.pdbx_strand_id
1 'polypeptide(L)'
;MKADYKNWMPRGLIYGNAAVSSAFLAMGVLCRKKTRRPALRLISTLGFTFAGVGFLSSAYLLMLYRIFSYKGKRKLAKHIIDGVAAQIKIPAGGRGLDVGCGSGALTIAAAKRNPEASFVGADRWGREYASFSQKLCEDNARAEGVKNVHFLRADAR
;
A
#
# COMPACT_ATOMS: atom_id res chain seq x y z
N MET A 1 20.97 -7.14 -5.90
CA MET A 1 19.58 -7.19 -5.34
C MET A 1 18.79 -6.06 -5.99
N LYS A 2 17.45 -6.19 -6.21
CA LYS A 2 16.62 -5.13 -6.78
C LYS A 2 15.73 -4.55 -5.67
N ALA A 3 15.62 -3.22 -5.56
CA ALA A 3 14.80 -2.56 -4.55
C ALA A 3 13.33 -2.95 -4.68
N ASP A 4 12.64 -3.13 -3.56
CA ASP A 4 11.22 -3.49 -3.48
C ASP A 4 10.46 -2.55 -2.53
N TYR A 5 9.91 -1.50 -3.07
CA TYR A 5 9.18 -0.49 -2.32
C TYR A 5 7.74 -0.87 -2.00
N LYS A 6 7.31 -2.11 -2.35
CA LYS A 6 5.95 -2.62 -2.12
C LYS A 6 4.88 -1.73 -2.77
N ASN A 7 3.65 -1.84 -2.29
CA ASN A 7 2.55 -0.99 -2.69
C ASN A 7 1.95 -0.33 -1.43
N TRP A 8 1.53 0.91 -1.54
CA TRP A 8 0.89 1.62 -0.43
C TRP A 8 -0.46 1.02 -0.03
N MET A 9 -1.15 0.37 -0.97
CA MET A 9 -2.41 -0.31 -0.69
C MET A 9 -2.17 -1.78 -0.32
N PRO A 10 -2.63 -2.23 0.86
CA PRO A 10 -2.49 -3.62 1.28
C PRO A 10 -3.41 -4.53 0.45
N ARG A 11 -2.87 -5.63 -0.08
CA ARG A 11 -3.65 -6.63 -0.84
C ARG A 11 -4.77 -7.25 -0.02
N GLY A 12 -4.62 -7.32 1.30
CA GLY A 12 -5.62 -7.87 2.20
C GLY A 12 -6.99 -7.19 2.07
N LEU A 13 -7.03 -5.89 1.79
CA LEU A 13 -8.29 -5.16 1.55
C LEU A 13 -9.03 -5.70 0.31
N ILE A 14 -8.31 -6.00 -0.77
CA ILE A 14 -8.89 -6.50 -2.02
C ILE A 14 -9.43 -7.92 -1.81
N TYR A 15 -8.60 -8.80 -1.23
CA TYR A 15 -8.98 -10.19 -1.01
C TYR A 15 -10.07 -10.33 0.06
N GLY A 16 -10.01 -9.55 1.15
CA GLY A 16 -11.03 -9.54 2.19
C GLY A 16 -12.40 -9.12 1.65
N ASN A 17 -12.44 -8.02 0.86
CA ASN A 17 -13.67 -7.56 0.24
C ASN A 17 -14.23 -8.58 -0.78
N ALA A 18 -13.38 -9.21 -1.58
CA ALA A 18 -13.77 -10.26 -2.52
C ALA A 18 -14.31 -11.51 -1.80
N ALA A 19 -13.70 -11.91 -0.67
CA ALA A 19 -14.17 -13.05 0.13
C ALA A 19 -15.54 -12.78 0.74
N VAL A 20 -15.77 -11.60 1.32
CA VAL A 20 -17.09 -11.18 1.85
C VAL A 20 -18.13 -11.17 0.72
N SER A 21 -17.79 -10.62 -0.45
CA SER A 21 -18.68 -10.60 -1.62
C SER A 21 -19.06 -12.01 -2.07
N SER A 22 -18.11 -12.94 -2.04
CA SER A 22 -18.35 -14.36 -2.37
C SER A 22 -19.27 -15.02 -1.35
N ALA A 23 -19.17 -14.70 -0.07
CA ALA A 23 -20.08 -15.21 0.96
C ALA A 23 -21.52 -14.71 0.74
N PHE A 24 -21.71 -13.42 0.41
CA PHE A 24 -23.02 -12.87 0.05
C PHE A 24 -23.60 -13.52 -1.21
N LEU A 25 -22.77 -13.80 -2.22
CA LEU A 25 -23.19 -14.51 -3.43
C LEU A 25 -23.67 -15.93 -3.09
N ALA A 26 -22.91 -16.67 -2.30
CA ALA A 26 -23.27 -18.02 -1.87
C ALA A 26 -24.59 -18.02 -1.09
N MET A 27 -24.77 -17.08 -0.16
CA MET A 27 -26.01 -16.90 0.60
C MET A 27 -27.19 -16.64 -0.34
N GLY A 28 -27.04 -15.73 -1.31
CA GLY A 28 -28.06 -15.43 -2.33
C GLY A 28 -28.49 -16.66 -3.12
N VAL A 29 -27.52 -17.47 -3.56
CA VAL A 29 -27.78 -18.72 -4.30
C VAL A 29 -28.50 -19.75 -3.44
N LEU A 30 -28.05 -19.97 -2.20
CA LEU A 30 -28.65 -20.93 -1.29
C LEU A 30 -30.09 -20.58 -0.94
N CYS A 31 -30.37 -19.30 -0.66
CA CYS A 31 -31.72 -18.82 -0.36
C CYS A 31 -32.64 -18.91 -1.59
N ARG A 32 -32.11 -18.68 -2.81
CA ARG A 32 -32.90 -18.78 -4.05
C ARG A 32 -33.40 -20.20 -4.32
N LYS A 33 -32.63 -21.23 -4.00
CA LYS A 33 -33.03 -22.65 -4.17
C LYS A 33 -34.21 -23.02 -3.29
N LYS A 34 -34.50 -22.30 -2.20
CA LYS A 34 -35.59 -22.57 -1.24
C LYS A 34 -36.78 -21.60 -1.40
N THR A 35 -37.08 -21.11 -2.58
CA THR A 35 -37.81 -19.90 -2.95
C THR A 35 -39.32 -19.84 -2.67
N ARG A 36 -39.94 -20.81 -2.02
CA ARG A 36 -41.40 -20.72 -1.71
C ARG A 36 -41.72 -19.68 -0.60
N ARG A 37 -40.73 -19.19 0.16
CA ARG A 37 -40.94 -18.23 1.27
C ARG A 37 -40.51 -16.83 0.85
N PRO A 38 -41.38 -15.79 0.98
CA PRO A 38 -41.06 -14.41 0.54
C PRO A 38 -39.81 -13.85 1.25
N ALA A 39 -39.62 -14.16 2.53
CA ALA A 39 -38.43 -13.75 3.29
C ALA A 39 -37.12 -14.26 2.67
N LEU A 40 -37.09 -15.52 2.17
CA LEU A 40 -35.90 -16.08 1.53
C LEU A 40 -35.62 -15.43 0.16
N ARG A 41 -36.66 -14.97 -0.54
CA ARG A 41 -36.49 -14.18 -1.78
C ARG A 41 -35.82 -12.85 -1.48
N LEU A 42 -36.26 -12.16 -0.43
CA LEU A 42 -35.67 -10.89 -0.02
C LEU A 42 -34.19 -11.07 0.35
N ILE A 43 -33.87 -12.08 1.18
CA ILE A 43 -32.49 -12.41 1.56
C ILE A 43 -31.64 -12.74 0.31
N SER A 44 -32.19 -13.50 -0.63
CA SER A 44 -31.48 -13.82 -1.88
C SER A 44 -31.20 -12.55 -2.70
N THR A 45 -32.17 -11.65 -2.84
CA THR A 45 -32.01 -10.39 -3.58
C THR A 45 -30.94 -9.52 -2.92
N LEU A 46 -31.01 -9.35 -1.60
CA LEU A 46 -29.99 -8.59 -0.84
C LEU A 46 -28.61 -9.22 -0.99
N GLY A 47 -28.50 -10.56 -0.91
CA GLY A 47 -27.25 -11.28 -1.10
C GLY A 47 -26.61 -11.00 -2.47
N PHE A 48 -27.40 -11.07 -3.55
CA PHE A 48 -26.89 -10.74 -4.90
C PHE A 48 -26.51 -9.26 -5.04
N THR A 49 -27.30 -8.34 -4.45
CA THR A 49 -26.99 -6.90 -4.48
C THR A 49 -25.66 -6.61 -3.78
N PHE A 50 -25.49 -7.10 -2.54
CA PHE A 50 -24.25 -6.91 -1.79
C PHE A 50 -23.06 -7.58 -2.45
N ALA A 51 -23.24 -8.78 -3.04
CA ALA A 51 -22.18 -9.44 -3.81
C ALA A 51 -21.77 -8.59 -5.02
N GLY A 52 -22.75 -8.07 -5.79
CA GLY A 52 -22.49 -7.24 -6.97
C GLY A 52 -21.71 -5.97 -6.61
N VAL A 53 -22.19 -5.22 -5.61
CA VAL A 53 -21.51 -4.01 -5.13
C VAL A 53 -20.11 -4.32 -4.62
N GLY A 54 -19.94 -5.42 -3.87
CA GLY A 54 -18.64 -5.81 -3.32
C GLY A 54 -17.66 -6.25 -4.41
N PHE A 55 -18.08 -6.95 -5.46
CA PHE A 55 -17.20 -7.28 -6.59
C PHE A 55 -16.81 -6.06 -7.41
N LEU A 56 -17.73 -5.11 -7.63
CA LEU A 56 -17.40 -3.83 -8.28
C LEU A 56 -16.39 -3.03 -7.44
N SER A 57 -16.58 -2.99 -6.13
CA SER A 57 -15.63 -2.39 -5.19
C SER A 57 -14.27 -3.08 -5.24
N SER A 58 -14.22 -4.41 -5.29
CA SER A 58 -12.97 -5.18 -5.42
C SER A 58 -12.24 -4.88 -6.73
N ALA A 59 -12.98 -4.77 -7.83
CA ALA A 59 -12.43 -4.39 -9.13
C ALA A 59 -11.84 -2.97 -9.12
N TYR A 60 -12.54 -2.03 -8.49
CA TYR A 60 -12.08 -0.66 -8.30
C TYR A 60 -10.80 -0.61 -7.43
N LEU A 61 -10.79 -1.32 -6.31
CA LEU A 61 -9.60 -1.43 -5.44
C LEU A 61 -8.41 -2.06 -6.18
N LEU A 62 -8.65 -3.08 -7.01
CA LEU A 62 -7.61 -3.69 -7.84
C LEU A 62 -7.07 -2.71 -8.90
N MET A 63 -7.94 -1.89 -9.48
CA MET A 63 -7.54 -0.83 -10.41
C MET A 63 -6.65 0.19 -9.69
N LEU A 64 -7.07 0.69 -8.52
CA LEU A 64 -6.26 1.60 -7.71
C LEU A 64 -4.92 0.97 -7.32
N TYR A 65 -4.93 -0.30 -6.87
CA TYR A 65 -3.70 -1.03 -6.55
C TYR A 65 -2.71 -1.04 -7.73
N ARG A 66 -3.20 -1.26 -8.95
CA ARG A 66 -2.36 -1.24 -10.17
C ARG A 66 -1.84 0.15 -10.51
N ILE A 67 -2.65 1.19 -10.29
CA ILE A 67 -2.26 2.59 -10.51
C ILE A 67 -1.17 3.02 -9.54
N PHE A 68 -1.35 2.72 -8.23
CA PHE A 68 -0.40 3.08 -7.17
C PHE A 68 0.82 2.15 -7.07
N SER A 69 0.94 1.16 -7.95
CA SER A 69 2.11 0.30 -7.96
C SER A 69 3.39 1.08 -8.30
N TYR A 70 4.44 0.88 -7.49
CA TYR A 70 5.76 1.47 -7.74
C TYR A 70 6.41 0.94 -9.04
N LYS A 71 6.14 -0.33 -9.39
CA LYS A 71 6.70 -1.03 -10.56
C LYS A 71 5.70 -1.24 -11.71
N GLY A 72 4.43 -0.87 -11.53
CA GLY A 72 3.38 -1.04 -12.53
C GLY A 72 3.52 -0.14 -13.76
N LYS A 73 2.60 -0.25 -14.72
CA LYS A 73 2.63 0.57 -15.93
C LYS A 73 2.53 2.07 -15.64
N ARG A 74 1.63 2.47 -14.73
CA ARG A 74 1.39 3.89 -14.39
C ARG A 74 2.38 4.45 -13.37
N LYS A 75 2.96 3.62 -12.50
CA LYS A 75 4.00 3.98 -11.51
C LYS A 75 3.69 5.25 -10.70
N LEU A 76 2.41 5.48 -10.36
CA LEU A 76 1.98 6.74 -9.73
C LEU A 76 2.73 7.01 -8.43
N ALA A 77 2.87 5.99 -7.56
CA ALA A 77 3.63 6.13 -6.32
C ALA A 77 5.08 6.57 -6.59
N LYS A 78 5.73 6.00 -7.62
CA LYS A 78 7.09 6.41 -8.00
C LYS A 78 7.14 7.87 -8.46
N HIS A 79 6.19 8.29 -9.31
CA HIS A 79 6.15 9.68 -9.80
C HIS A 79 5.91 10.68 -8.67
N ILE A 80 5.03 10.35 -7.71
CA ILE A 80 4.80 11.19 -6.52
C ILE A 80 6.10 11.31 -5.71
N ILE A 81 6.75 10.19 -5.41
CA ILE A 81 8.01 10.18 -4.64
C ILE A 81 9.11 10.95 -5.35
N ASP A 82 9.30 10.72 -6.65
CA ASP A 82 10.32 11.42 -7.44
C ASP A 82 10.04 12.93 -7.51
N GLY A 83 8.76 13.33 -7.61
CA GLY A 83 8.32 14.72 -7.61
C GLY A 83 8.57 15.42 -6.26
N VAL A 84 8.22 14.75 -5.15
CA VAL A 84 8.49 15.28 -3.80
C VAL A 84 10.00 15.36 -3.56
N ALA A 85 10.75 14.30 -3.86
CA ALA A 85 12.20 14.27 -3.68
C ALA A 85 12.92 15.35 -4.49
N ALA A 86 12.37 15.77 -5.65
CA ALA A 86 12.93 16.83 -6.48
C ALA A 86 12.85 18.21 -5.81
N GLN A 87 11.92 18.41 -4.89
CA GLN A 87 11.77 19.67 -4.15
C GLN A 87 12.65 19.71 -2.89
N ILE A 88 13.15 18.57 -2.44
CA ILE A 88 14.00 18.49 -1.24
C ILE A 88 15.42 18.89 -1.60
N LYS A 89 15.83 20.07 -1.11
CA LYS A 89 17.18 20.61 -1.27
C LYS A 89 17.78 20.83 0.12
N ILE A 90 18.78 20.05 0.45
CA ILE A 90 19.47 20.12 1.74
C ILE A 90 20.93 20.50 1.46
N PRO A 91 21.49 21.52 2.12
CA PRO A 91 22.87 21.91 1.93
C PRO A 91 23.84 20.80 2.35
N ALA A 92 25.08 20.89 1.90
CA ALA A 92 26.16 19.98 2.29
C ALA A 92 26.30 19.92 3.82
N GLY A 93 26.42 18.70 4.38
CA GLY A 93 26.45 18.46 5.82
C GLY A 93 25.10 18.60 6.54
N GLY A 94 24.03 19.01 5.81
CA GLY A 94 22.69 19.12 6.38
C GLY A 94 22.05 17.76 6.66
N ARG A 95 20.91 17.78 7.38
CA ARG A 95 20.19 16.58 7.84
C ARG A 95 18.73 16.62 7.43
N GLY A 96 18.21 15.52 6.90
CA GLY A 96 16.80 15.30 6.57
C GLY A 96 16.16 14.25 7.47
N LEU A 97 14.90 14.46 7.86
CA LEU A 97 14.10 13.49 8.61
C LEU A 97 12.82 13.18 7.82
N ASP A 98 12.57 11.90 7.58
CA ASP A 98 11.35 11.37 6.94
C ASP A 98 10.56 10.59 8.00
N VAL A 99 9.48 11.18 8.50
CA VAL A 99 8.61 10.59 9.52
C VAL A 99 7.49 9.79 8.83
N GLY A 100 7.38 8.51 9.18
CA GLY A 100 6.48 7.59 8.49
C GLY A 100 7.07 7.08 7.17
N CYS A 101 8.37 6.80 7.14
CA CYS A 101 9.10 6.47 5.91
C CYS A 101 8.65 5.18 5.19
N GLY A 102 7.86 4.32 5.85
CA GLY A 102 7.27 3.10 5.28
C GLY A 102 8.31 2.14 4.72
N SER A 103 8.47 2.09 3.40
CA SER A 103 9.47 1.29 2.69
C SER A 103 10.80 2.02 2.42
N GLY A 104 10.94 3.26 2.92
CA GLY A 104 12.11 4.11 2.72
C GLY A 104 12.19 4.77 1.33
N ALA A 105 11.12 4.72 0.54
CA ALA A 105 11.17 5.16 -0.86
C ALA A 105 11.49 6.65 -1.00
N LEU A 106 10.84 7.52 -0.20
CA LEU A 106 11.09 8.96 -0.22
C LEU A 106 12.46 9.30 0.38
N THR A 107 12.77 8.72 1.53
CA THR A 107 14.07 8.89 2.20
C THR A 107 15.24 8.59 1.23
N ILE A 108 15.17 7.45 0.53
CA ILE A 108 16.20 7.01 -0.41
C ILE A 108 16.25 7.93 -1.64
N ALA A 109 15.09 8.32 -2.18
CA ALA A 109 15.02 9.20 -3.35
C ALA A 109 15.57 10.61 -3.04
N ALA A 110 15.28 11.13 -1.83
CA ALA A 110 15.80 12.41 -1.36
C ALA A 110 17.32 12.35 -1.11
N ALA A 111 17.82 11.27 -0.48
CA ALA A 111 19.24 11.07 -0.23
C ALA A 111 20.07 10.97 -1.51
N LYS A 112 19.57 10.33 -2.56
CA LYS A 112 20.23 10.27 -3.88
C LYS A 112 20.41 11.64 -4.51
N ARG A 113 19.47 12.56 -4.24
CA ARG A 113 19.50 13.94 -4.79
C ARG A 113 20.35 14.88 -3.97
N ASN A 114 20.66 14.52 -2.73
CA ASN A 114 21.45 15.31 -1.79
C ASN A 114 22.59 14.44 -1.22
N PRO A 115 23.61 14.09 -2.03
CA PRO A 115 24.61 13.09 -1.65
C PRO A 115 25.52 13.56 -0.48
N GLU A 116 25.65 14.86 -0.26
CA GLU A 116 26.45 15.44 0.82
C GLU A 116 25.65 15.70 2.11
N ALA A 117 24.33 15.43 2.10
CA ALA A 117 23.48 15.49 3.28
C ALA A 117 23.24 14.09 3.85
N SER A 118 22.81 13.99 5.10
CA SER A 118 22.42 12.74 5.75
C SER A 118 20.91 12.70 5.98
N PHE A 119 20.31 11.49 5.84
CA PHE A 119 18.87 11.31 6.01
C PHE A 119 18.56 10.24 7.05
N VAL A 120 17.52 10.50 7.84
CA VAL A 120 16.95 9.53 8.78
C VAL A 120 15.52 9.24 8.35
N GLY A 121 15.20 7.97 8.10
CA GLY A 121 13.84 7.47 7.94
C GLY A 121 13.36 6.87 9.26
N ALA A 122 12.29 7.39 9.81
CA ALA A 122 11.68 6.91 11.05
C ALA A 122 10.27 6.37 10.78
N ASP A 123 9.97 5.18 11.30
CA ASP A 123 8.62 4.60 11.21
C ASP A 123 8.41 3.65 12.41
N ARG A 124 7.15 3.44 12.79
CA ARG A 124 6.83 2.46 13.83
C ARG A 124 6.69 1.03 13.29
N TRP A 125 6.46 0.88 11.98
CA TRP A 125 6.17 -0.37 11.27
C TRP A 125 5.14 -1.23 12.01
N GLY A 126 3.94 -0.64 12.22
CA GLY A 126 2.83 -1.29 12.90
C GLY A 126 2.27 -2.48 12.10
N ARG A 127 1.45 -3.30 12.79
CA ARG A 127 0.84 -4.50 12.17
C ARG A 127 -0.05 -4.19 10.97
N GLU A 128 -0.64 -3.01 10.91
CA GLU A 128 -1.48 -2.52 9.81
C GLU A 128 -0.72 -2.40 8.48
N TYR A 129 0.61 -2.21 8.57
CA TYR A 129 1.52 -2.12 7.43
C TYR A 129 2.60 -3.22 7.48
N ALA A 130 2.19 -4.45 7.80
CA ALA A 130 3.11 -5.59 7.99
C ALA A 130 4.00 -5.93 6.79
N SER A 131 3.74 -5.33 5.61
CA SER A 131 4.61 -5.43 4.43
C SER A 131 5.84 -4.52 4.50
N PHE A 132 5.88 -3.57 5.44
CA PHE A 132 6.99 -2.62 5.64
C PHE A 132 7.78 -3.00 6.90
N SER A 133 9.07 -2.72 6.87
CA SER A 133 9.97 -2.96 8.00
C SER A 133 11.26 -2.17 7.85
N GLN A 134 11.96 -1.94 8.95
CA GLN A 134 13.29 -1.33 8.94
C GLN A 134 14.24 -2.10 8.00
N LYS A 135 14.26 -3.43 8.13
CA LYS A 135 15.07 -4.29 7.26
C LYS A 135 14.78 -4.08 5.77
N LEU A 136 13.50 -3.92 5.39
CA LEU A 136 13.12 -3.64 4.00
C LEU A 136 13.72 -2.31 3.52
N CYS A 137 13.70 -1.26 4.36
CA CYS A 137 14.29 0.04 4.04
C CYS A 137 15.79 -0.05 3.83
N GLU A 138 16.50 -0.76 4.73
CA GLU A 138 17.94 -0.99 4.64
C GLU A 138 18.31 -1.80 3.39
N ASP A 139 17.56 -2.86 3.08
CA ASP A 139 17.74 -3.67 1.87
C ASP A 139 17.49 -2.85 0.59
N ASN A 140 16.49 -1.95 0.61
CA ASN A 140 16.21 -1.03 -0.50
C ASN A 140 17.34 0.00 -0.69
N ALA A 141 17.84 0.61 0.41
CA ALA A 141 18.96 1.54 0.34
C ALA A 141 20.22 0.87 -0.22
N ARG A 142 20.52 -0.35 0.26
CA ARG A 142 21.64 -1.15 -0.24
C ARG A 142 21.49 -1.50 -1.72
N ALA A 143 20.28 -1.91 -2.15
CA ALA A 143 19.98 -2.24 -3.55
C ALA A 143 20.10 -1.05 -4.49
N GLU A 144 19.89 0.16 -3.98
CA GLU A 144 20.01 1.43 -4.72
C GLU A 144 21.38 2.11 -4.57
N GLY A 145 22.31 1.50 -3.79
CA GLY A 145 23.66 2.02 -3.55
C GLY A 145 23.70 3.29 -2.70
N VAL A 146 22.65 3.57 -1.92
CA VAL A 146 22.54 4.77 -1.08
C VAL A 146 23.13 4.49 0.30
N LYS A 147 24.09 5.32 0.73
CA LYS A 147 24.85 5.13 1.99
C LYS A 147 24.57 6.22 3.03
N ASN A 148 24.05 7.37 2.62
CA ASN A 148 23.79 8.52 3.45
C ASN A 148 22.37 8.52 4.08
N VAL A 149 21.85 7.31 4.35
CA VAL A 149 20.56 7.08 5.00
C VAL A 149 20.71 6.18 6.22
N HIS A 150 19.90 6.43 7.24
CA HIS A 150 19.74 5.59 8.40
C HIS A 150 18.25 5.38 8.67
N PHE A 151 17.86 4.17 9.09
CA PHE A 151 16.47 3.86 9.41
C PHE A 151 16.36 3.45 10.87
N LEU A 152 15.35 3.98 11.55
CA LEU A 152 15.10 3.66 12.96
C LEU A 152 13.62 3.47 13.24
N ARG A 153 13.31 2.61 14.19
CA ARG A 153 11.95 2.41 14.68
C ARG A 153 11.63 3.50 15.69
N ALA A 154 10.64 4.35 15.37
CA ALA A 154 10.16 5.39 16.25
C ALA A 154 8.65 5.61 16.06
N ASP A 155 7.96 6.05 17.10
CA ASP A 155 6.58 6.54 17.06
C ASP A 155 6.63 8.07 17.17
N ALA A 156 5.91 8.76 16.31
CA ALA A 156 5.86 10.23 16.26
C ALA A 156 4.88 10.85 17.28
N ARG A 157 4.27 10.03 18.15
CA ARG A 157 3.36 10.48 19.24
C ARG A 157 4.12 10.78 20.49
#